data_2a6ecb0dddc02e0b737138c46cfdc9bd
#
_entry.id   2a6ecb0dddc02e0b737138c46cfdc9bd
#
_cell.length_a   1.000
_cell.length_b   1.000
_cell.length_c   1.000
_cell.angle_alpha   90.00
_cell.angle_beta   90.00
_cell.angle_gamma   90.00
#
_symmetry.space_group_name_H-M   'P 1'
#
loop_
_entity.id
_entity.type
_entity.pdbx_description
1 polymer ?
#
loop_
_entity_poly.entity_id
_entity_poly.type
_entity_poly.pdbx_seq_one_letter_code
_entity_poly.pdbx_strand_id
1 'polypeptide(L)'
;MIRAVVLRAEWDHDNDNYRIVHQDEPPPQFPAGLLEWWDFRRYGLPPNAGGMRDQPLGWMDRCQQLAEAYRVWSAWTACDKGPEWREANPEMTRTALQLREMVYG
;
A
#
# COMPACT_ATOMS: atom_id res chain seq x y z
N MET A 1 10.22 -1.68 0.79
CA MET A 1 9.12 -1.13 -0.04
C MET A 1 7.74 -1.32 0.58
N ILE A 2 7.43 -2.51 1.02
CA ILE A 2 6.11 -2.76 1.67
C ILE A 2 5.92 -1.88 2.91
N ARG A 3 6.95 -1.70 3.72
CA ARG A 3 6.87 -0.82 4.89
C ARG A 3 6.48 0.60 4.50
N ALA A 4 7.07 1.15 3.45
CA ALA A 4 6.76 2.50 2.98
C ALA A 4 5.30 2.63 2.53
N VAL A 5 4.77 1.60 1.88
CA VAL A 5 3.37 1.56 1.44
C VAL A 5 2.42 1.54 2.65
N VAL A 6 2.71 0.70 3.64
CA VAL A 6 1.90 0.59 4.85
C VAL A 6 1.89 1.91 5.63
N LEU A 7 3.05 2.52 5.83
CA LEU A 7 3.14 3.79 6.54
C LEU A 7 2.42 4.91 5.80
N ARG A 8 2.51 4.94 4.47
CA ARG A 8 1.80 5.96 3.69
C ARG A 8 0.29 5.77 3.75
N ALA A 9 -0.19 4.54 3.73
CA ALA A 9 -1.62 4.26 3.88
C ALA A 9 -2.13 4.73 5.25
N GLU A 10 -1.37 4.49 6.31
CA GLU A 10 -1.72 4.99 7.64
C GLU A 10 -1.78 6.52 7.68
N TRP A 11 -0.79 7.18 7.09
CA TRP A 11 -0.76 8.64 7.01
C TRP A 11 -1.97 9.19 6.27
N ASP A 12 -2.35 8.57 5.15
CA ASP A 12 -3.45 9.04 4.33
C ASP A 12 -4.83 8.80 4.96
N HIS A 13 -4.98 7.73 5.74
CA HIS A 13 -6.29 7.28 6.21
C HIS A 13 -6.49 7.37 7.72
N ASP A 14 -5.42 7.51 8.51
CA ASP A 14 -5.51 7.68 9.96
C ASP A 14 -4.33 8.51 10.45
N ASN A 15 -4.27 9.74 9.99
CA ASN A 15 -3.19 10.68 10.26
C ASN A 15 -2.98 10.93 11.75
N ASP A 16 -4.07 11.05 12.51
CA ASP A 16 -3.98 11.31 13.95
C ASP A 16 -3.30 10.15 14.68
N ASN A 17 -3.69 8.92 14.36
CA ASN A 17 -3.05 7.75 14.95
C ASN A 17 -1.59 7.63 14.51
N TYR A 18 -1.30 7.92 13.25
CA TYR A 18 0.07 7.91 12.75
C TYR A 18 0.96 8.85 13.56
N ARG A 19 0.49 10.06 13.84
CA ARG A 19 1.24 11.04 14.61
C ARG A 19 1.50 10.59 16.05
N ILE A 20 0.54 9.87 16.64
CA ILE A 20 0.70 9.33 17.98
C ILE A 20 1.74 8.23 18.01
N VAL A 21 1.70 7.32 17.06
CA VAL A 21 2.59 6.15 16.99
C VAL A 21 4.00 6.54 16.55
N HIS A 22 4.12 7.51 15.63
CA HIS A 22 5.38 7.91 15.00
C HIS A 22 5.74 9.37 15.28
N GLN A 23 5.68 9.78 16.55
CA GLN A 23 5.78 11.18 16.98
C GLN A 23 6.99 11.93 16.43
N ASP A 24 8.13 11.27 16.37
CA ASP A 24 9.40 11.89 15.98
C ASP A 24 9.80 11.62 14.53
N GLU A 25 8.94 10.95 13.78
CA GLU A 25 9.23 10.61 12.40
C GLU A 25 8.60 11.62 11.44
N PRO A 26 9.29 11.98 10.34
CA PRO A 26 8.71 12.84 9.32
C PRO A 26 7.56 12.11 8.59
N PRO A 27 6.65 12.85 7.93
CA PRO A 27 5.61 12.23 7.12
C PRO A 27 6.22 11.28 6.08
N PRO A 28 5.60 10.10 5.85
CA PRO A 28 6.12 9.15 4.89
C PRO A 28 5.99 9.67 3.47
N GLN A 29 7.02 9.43 2.66
CA GLN A 29 6.97 9.76 1.25
C GLN A 29 6.07 8.78 0.51
N PHE A 30 5.43 9.25 -0.55
CA PHE A 30 4.62 8.40 -1.40
C PHE A 30 5.55 7.45 -2.18
N PRO A 31 5.35 6.12 -2.11
CA PRO A 31 6.25 5.19 -2.80
C PRO A 31 6.24 5.40 -4.31
N ALA A 32 7.42 5.52 -4.91
CA ALA A 32 7.56 5.77 -6.34
C ALA A 32 6.90 4.68 -7.21
N GLY A 33 6.99 3.43 -6.79
CA GLY A 33 6.36 2.33 -7.51
C GLY A 33 4.84 2.45 -7.60
N LEU A 34 4.18 3.00 -6.57
CA LEU A 34 2.74 3.25 -6.63
C LEU A 34 2.40 4.37 -7.58
N LEU A 35 3.20 5.45 -7.60
CA LEU A 35 2.99 6.54 -8.54
C LEU A 35 3.14 6.07 -9.98
N GLU A 36 4.18 5.29 -10.27
CA GLU A 36 4.39 4.71 -11.59
C GLU A 36 3.22 3.82 -12.02
N TRP A 37 2.73 2.98 -11.11
CA TRP A 37 1.62 2.10 -11.39
C TRP A 37 0.33 2.86 -11.67
N TRP A 38 0.02 3.87 -10.85
CA TRP A 38 -1.18 4.67 -11.02
C TRP A 38 -1.13 5.51 -12.30
N ASP A 39 0.04 6.06 -12.64
CA ASP A 39 0.22 6.78 -13.89
C ASP A 39 0.05 5.85 -15.09
N PHE A 40 0.61 4.64 -15.01
CA PHE A 40 0.41 3.63 -16.05
C PHE A 40 -1.06 3.29 -16.23
N ARG A 41 -1.78 3.05 -15.14
CA ARG A 41 -3.21 2.72 -15.22
C ARG A 41 -4.05 3.88 -15.72
N ARG A 42 -3.69 5.10 -15.37
CA ARG A 42 -4.44 6.29 -15.72
C ARG A 42 -4.19 6.72 -17.17
N TYR A 43 -2.94 6.69 -17.62
CA TYR A 43 -2.52 7.21 -18.92
C TYR A 43 -2.12 6.14 -19.91
N GLY A 44 -1.96 4.90 -19.49
CA GLY A 44 -1.50 3.82 -20.34
C GLY A 44 -0.03 3.91 -20.72
N LEU A 45 0.76 4.75 -20.04
CA LEU A 45 2.17 4.98 -20.37
C LEU A 45 3.06 4.34 -19.30
N PRO A 46 3.84 3.30 -19.66
CA PRO A 46 4.82 2.73 -18.74
C PRO A 46 5.95 3.72 -18.46
N PRO A 47 6.68 3.55 -17.31
CA PRO A 47 7.73 4.49 -16.93
C PRO A 47 8.91 4.55 -17.89
N ASN A 48 9.21 3.45 -18.59
CA ASN A 48 10.26 3.43 -19.60
C ASN A 48 9.65 3.51 -21.01
N ALA A 49 10.30 4.25 -21.88
CA ALA A 49 9.88 4.33 -23.28
C ALA A 49 9.93 2.97 -23.97
N GLY A 50 9.08 2.76 -24.97
CA GLY A 50 9.08 1.53 -25.77
C GLY A 50 8.02 0.52 -25.38
N GLY A 51 7.25 0.74 -24.32
CA GLY A 51 6.15 -0.12 -23.93
C GLY A 51 6.50 -1.17 -22.88
N MET A 52 5.61 -2.15 -22.72
CA MET A 52 5.71 -3.12 -21.61
C MET A 52 6.92 -4.04 -21.70
N ARG A 53 7.39 -4.32 -22.92
CA ARG A 53 8.55 -5.21 -23.13
C ARG A 53 9.86 -4.61 -22.63
N ASP A 54 9.93 -3.29 -22.56
CA ASP A 54 11.15 -2.56 -22.16
C ASP A 54 11.15 -2.22 -20.67
N GLN A 55 10.15 -2.68 -19.91
CA GLN A 55 10.12 -2.50 -18.48
C GLN A 55 10.99 -3.56 -17.77
N PRO A 56 11.54 -3.23 -16.59
CA PRO A 56 12.26 -4.23 -15.79
C PRO A 56 11.42 -5.48 -15.55
N LEU A 57 12.07 -6.64 -15.58
CA LEU A 57 11.40 -7.92 -15.34
C LEU A 57 10.67 -7.90 -13.98
N GLY A 58 9.42 -8.28 -13.99
CA GLY A 58 8.60 -8.30 -12.78
C GLY A 58 8.07 -6.94 -12.34
N TRP A 59 8.23 -5.89 -13.15
CA TRP A 59 7.76 -4.56 -12.80
C TRP A 59 6.25 -4.53 -12.49
N MET A 60 5.44 -5.11 -13.36
CA MET A 60 3.98 -5.15 -13.13
C MET A 60 3.63 -5.90 -11.86
N ASP A 61 4.25 -7.05 -11.63
CA ASP A 61 3.97 -7.86 -10.44
C ASP A 61 4.31 -7.09 -9.16
N ARG A 62 5.46 -6.42 -9.14
CA ARG A 62 5.86 -5.61 -7.99
C ARG A 62 4.89 -4.46 -7.76
N CYS A 63 4.51 -3.76 -8.82
CA CYS A 63 3.57 -2.65 -8.72
C CYS A 63 2.20 -3.11 -8.22
N GLN A 64 1.72 -4.26 -8.72
CA GLN A 64 0.47 -4.84 -8.27
C GLN A 64 0.52 -5.23 -6.79
N GLN A 65 1.63 -5.79 -6.33
CA GLN A 65 1.82 -6.13 -4.92
C GLN A 65 1.78 -4.87 -4.03
N LEU A 66 2.46 -3.81 -4.44
CA LEU A 66 2.46 -2.55 -3.71
C LEU A 66 1.06 -1.92 -3.68
N ALA A 67 0.37 -1.91 -4.82
CA ALA A 67 -0.98 -1.38 -4.92
C ALA A 67 -1.97 -2.19 -4.06
N GLU A 68 -1.85 -3.50 -4.05
CA GLU A 68 -2.69 -4.36 -3.22
C GLU A 68 -2.41 -4.12 -1.74
N ALA A 69 -1.16 -4.00 -1.34
CA ALA A 69 -0.79 -3.70 0.03
C ALA A 69 -1.37 -2.35 0.47
N TYR A 70 -1.28 -1.33 -0.36
CA TYR A 70 -1.86 -0.03 -0.08
C TYR A 70 -3.37 -0.11 0.07
N ARG A 71 -4.05 -0.79 -0.86
CA ARG A 71 -5.50 -0.96 -0.84
C ARG A 71 -5.97 -1.66 0.44
N VAL A 72 -5.34 -2.79 0.76
CA VAL A 72 -5.72 -3.58 1.92
C VAL A 72 -5.44 -2.81 3.22
N TRP A 73 -4.27 -2.22 3.34
CA TRP A 73 -3.92 -1.49 4.57
C TRP A 73 -4.74 -0.22 4.74
N SER A 74 -5.10 0.46 3.64
CA SER A 74 -6.01 1.60 3.68
C SER A 74 -7.38 1.20 4.22
N ALA A 75 -7.94 0.11 3.71
CA ALA A 75 -9.22 -0.42 4.18
C ALA A 75 -9.15 -0.86 5.65
N TRP A 76 -8.07 -1.53 6.03
CA TRP A 76 -7.84 -1.96 7.41
C TRP A 76 -7.75 -0.78 8.37
N THR A 77 -7.02 0.26 7.99
CA THR A 77 -6.83 1.45 8.81
C THR A 77 -8.10 2.28 8.92
N ALA A 78 -8.88 2.39 7.84
CA ALA A 78 -10.10 3.18 7.80
C ALA A 78 -11.30 2.47 8.43
N CYS A 79 -11.27 1.14 8.58
CA CYS A 79 -12.38 0.40 9.12
C CYS A 79 -12.35 0.38 10.65
N ASP A 80 -13.47 -0.08 11.24
CA ASP A 80 -13.60 -0.22 12.69
C ASP A 80 -12.82 -1.42 13.24
N LYS A 81 -12.24 -2.24 12.38
CA LYS A 81 -11.46 -3.44 12.74
C LYS A 81 -12.21 -4.43 13.64
N GLY A 82 -13.52 -4.31 13.69
CA GLY A 82 -14.36 -5.17 14.51
C GLY A 82 -14.57 -6.55 13.92
N PRO A 83 -15.12 -7.50 14.73
CA PRO A 83 -15.36 -8.86 14.24
C PRO A 83 -16.25 -8.92 13.00
N GLU A 84 -17.22 -8.04 12.90
CA GLU A 84 -18.13 -7.98 11.75
C GLU A 84 -17.41 -7.69 10.45
N TRP A 85 -16.50 -6.71 10.47
CA TRP A 85 -15.71 -6.38 9.29
C TRP A 85 -14.79 -7.53 8.89
N ARG A 86 -14.16 -8.18 9.88
CA ARG A 86 -13.26 -9.31 9.63
C ARG A 86 -14.00 -10.50 9.01
N GLU A 87 -15.20 -10.79 9.49
CA GLU A 87 -16.01 -11.85 8.92
C GLU A 87 -16.47 -11.54 7.50
N ALA A 88 -16.79 -10.27 7.23
CA ALA A 88 -17.19 -9.84 5.90
C ALA A 88 -16.02 -9.78 4.91
N ASN A 89 -14.79 -9.65 5.40
CA ASN A 89 -13.59 -9.47 4.57
C ASN A 89 -12.46 -10.42 5.00
N PRO A 90 -12.65 -11.74 4.88
CA PRO A 90 -11.67 -12.70 5.40
C PRO A 90 -10.32 -12.66 4.68
N GLU A 91 -10.31 -12.45 3.36
CA GLU A 91 -9.07 -12.37 2.60
C GLU A 91 -8.29 -11.10 2.90
N MET A 92 -8.99 -9.96 2.98
CA MET A 92 -8.36 -8.70 3.35
C MET A 92 -7.80 -8.74 4.77
N THR A 93 -8.52 -9.37 5.68
CA THR A 93 -8.06 -9.55 7.07
C THR A 93 -6.78 -10.36 7.10
N ARG A 94 -6.73 -11.46 6.36
CA ARG A 94 -5.52 -12.29 6.29
C ARG A 94 -4.33 -11.51 5.75
N THR A 95 -4.52 -10.79 4.66
CA THR A 95 -3.48 -9.98 4.05
C THR A 95 -3.03 -8.86 4.99
N ALA A 96 -3.96 -8.20 5.65
CA ALA A 96 -3.64 -7.13 6.61
C ALA A 96 -2.81 -7.65 7.78
N LEU A 97 -3.14 -8.82 8.31
CA LEU A 97 -2.37 -9.44 9.40
C LEU A 97 -0.96 -9.83 8.94
N GLN A 98 -0.82 -10.31 7.70
CA GLN A 98 0.49 -10.59 7.12
C GLN A 98 1.33 -9.31 6.98
N LEU A 99 0.73 -8.23 6.47
CA LEU A 99 1.40 -6.95 6.35
C LEU A 99 1.82 -6.40 7.71
N ARG A 100 0.97 -6.52 8.70
CA ARG A 100 1.28 -6.10 10.08
C ARG A 100 2.50 -6.83 10.61
N GLU A 101 2.56 -8.15 10.42
CA GLU A 101 3.68 -8.95 10.85
C GLU A 101 4.97 -8.56 10.12
N MET A 102 4.90 -8.32 8.82
CA MET A 102 6.06 -7.91 8.02
C MET A 102 6.62 -6.55 8.43
N VAL A 103 5.77 -5.62 8.85
CA VAL A 103 6.16 -4.24 9.15
C VAL A 103 6.42 -4.02 10.64
N TYR A 104 5.58 -4.57 11.49
CA TYR A 104 5.62 -4.32 12.93
C TYR A 104 6.05 -5.54 13.76
N GLY A 105 6.22 -6.65 13.12
CA GLY A 105 6.63 -7.87 13.79
C GLY A 105 5.51 -8.57 14.51
#